data_91ce475968b6fb58845b14a569a4c063
#
_entry.id   91ce475968b6fb58845b14a569a4c063
#
_cell.length_a   1.000
_cell.length_b   1.000
_cell.length_c   1.000
_cell.angle_alpha   90.00
_cell.angle_beta   90.00
_cell.angle_gamma   90.00
#
_symmetry.space_group_name_H-M   'P 1'
#
loop_
_entity.id
_entity.type
_entity.pdbx_description
1 polymer ?
#
loop_
_entity_poly.entity_id
_entity_poly.type
_entity_poly.pdbx_seq_one_letter_code
_entity_poly.pdbx_strand_id
1 'polypeptide(L)'
;MFVIVAIVYCILAAMGKLSAGARRGFCAVVAVLAVVFALMMGAAYMMDTIVSWNTPAGPAQMLGFALVGGMAIGVLITSQAGVDATSGSFGTAGMVVSAAGVVLGAGGLAVQAMTVSGMANAIVTGSALVGEATAVIAVAVVALIAACACTVVALRRKNGFGLAALASVLALAGILCARLAFYVMELSVGLAC
;
A
#
# COMPACT_ATOMS: atom_id res chain seq x y z
N MET A 1 3.10 19.15 0.31
CA MET A 1 4.05 19.28 -0.83
C MET A 1 3.75 18.28 -1.97
N PHE A 2 3.68 16.97 -1.71
CA PHE A 2 3.38 15.94 -2.72
C PHE A 2 2.15 16.25 -3.58
N VAL A 3 0.98 16.53 -2.98
CA VAL A 3 -0.29 16.80 -3.67
C VAL A 3 -0.18 18.03 -4.59
N ILE A 4 0.48 19.08 -4.13
CA ILE A 4 0.66 20.32 -4.93
C ILE A 4 1.48 20.02 -6.19
N VAL A 5 2.59 19.28 -6.06
CA VAL A 5 3.44 18.92 -7.20
C VAL A 5 2.69 18.02 -8.18
N ALA A 6 1.89 17.06 -7.67
CA ALA A 6 1.07 16.18 -8.50
C ALA A 6 -0.01 16.95 -9.26
N ILE A 7 -0.70 17.91 -8.61
CA ILE A 7 -1.71 18.76 -9.26
C ILE A 7 -1.07 19.62 -10.35
N VAL A 8 0.05 20.28 -10.04
CA VAL A 8 0.79 21.10 -11.02
C VAL A 8 1.21 20.27 -12.23
N TYR A 9 1.71 19.06 -11.98
CA TYR A 9 2.03 18.13 -13.08
C TYR A 9 0.80 17.80 -13.93
N CYS A 10 -0.32 17.44 -13.31
CA CYS A 10 -1.55 17.11 -14.04
C CYS A 10 -2.04 18.28 -14.91
N ILE A 11 -2.02 19.50 -14.36
CA ILE A 11 -2.44 20.71 -15.11
C ILE A 11 -1.52 20.95 -16.31
N LEU A 12 -0.19 20.94 -16.10
CA LEU A 12 0.78 21.16 -17.18
C LEU A 12 0.74 20.06 -18.24
N ALA A 13 0.51 18.82 -17.83
CA ALA A 13 0.35 17.69 -18.75
C ALA A 13 -0.93 17.81 -19.59
N ALA A 14 -2.06 18.19 -18.98
CA ALA A 14 -3.34 18.41 -19.66
C ALA A 14 -3.29 19.59 -20.65
N MET A 15 -2.51 20.62 -20.33
CA MET A 15 -2.28 21.77 -21.23
C MET A 15 -1.35 21.45 -22.40
N GLY A 16 -0.77 20.25 -22.47
CA GLY A 16 0.17 19.85 -23.53
C GLY A 16 1.50 20.63 -23.54
N LYS A 17 1.80 21.39 -22.48
CA LYS A 17 2.98 22.27 -22.41
C LYS A 17 4.28 21.55 -22.02
N LEU A 18 4.22 20.23 -21.69
CA LEU A 18 5.37 19.46 -21.25
C LEU A 18 6.03 18.68 -22.40
N SER A 19 7.32 18.87 -22.60
CA SER A 19 8.12 17.99 -23.46
C SER A 19 8.16 16.56 -22.88
N ALA A 20 8.48 15.56 -23.71
CA ALA A 20 8.57 14.17 -23.26
C ALA A 20 9.62 13.99 -22.14
N GLY A 21 10.74 14.71 -22.21
CA GLY A 21 11.77 14.71 -21.17
C GLY A 21 11.27 15.32 -19.85
N ALA A 22 10.60 16.47 -19.93
CA ALA A 22 10.02 17.12 -18.76
C ALA A 22 8.95 16.23 -18.08
N ARG A 23 8.12 15.55 -18.88
CA ARG A 23 7.12 14.59 -18.36
C ARG A 23 7.78 13.47 -17.55
N ARG A 24 8.84 12.86 -18.09
CA ARG A 24 9.59 11.81 -17.38
C ARG A 24 10.21 12.31 -16.08
N GLY A 25 10.80 13.52 -16.11
CA GLY A 25 11.38 14.15 -14.92
C GLY A 25 10.32 14.40 -13.83
N PHE A 26 9.17 14.98 -14.18
CA PHE A 26 8.07 15.18 -13.24
C PHE A 26 7.53 13.87 -12.67
N CYS A 27 7.33 12.83 -13.50
CA CYS A 27 6.89 11.53 -13.03
C CYS A 27 7.88 10.94 -12.01
N ALA A 28 9.19 11.05 -12.26
CA ALA A 28 10.20 10.57 -11.32
C ALA A 28 10.15 11.33 -9.99
N VAL A 29 10.05 12.66 -10.02
CA VAL A 29 9.91 13.49 -8.81
C VAL A 29 8.65 13.14 -8.04
N VAL A 30 7.50 13.02 -8.72
CA VAL A 30 6.24 12.64 -8.08
C VAL A 30 6.33 11.25 -7.46
N ALA A 31 6.97 10.29 -8.13
CA ALA A 31 7.17 8.94 -7.60
C ALA A 31 8.03 8.94 -6.33
N VAL A 32 9.14 9.67 -6.31
CA VAL A 32 9.99 9.81 -5.12
C VAL A 32 9.22 10.47 -3.97
N LEU A 33 8.50 11.55 -4.24
CA LEU A 33 7.69 12.23 -3.24
C LEU A 33 6.56 11.33 -2.71
N ALA A 34 5.97 10.47 -3.54
CA ALA A 34 4.96 9.50 -3.12
C ALA A 34 5.53 8.46 -2.15
N VAL A 35 6.73 7.95 -2.44
CA VAL A 35 7.45 7.02 -1.54
C VAL A 35 7.74 7.69 -0.20
N VAL A 36 8.32 8.89 -0.22
CA VAL A 36 8.59 9.65 1.01
C VAL A 36 7.29 9.91 1.78
N PHE A 37 6.22 10.29 1.10
CA PHE A 37 4.93 10.53 1.73
C PHE A 37 4.37 9.27 2.39
N ALA A 38 4.43 8.12 1.73
CA ALA A 38 3.97 6.84 2.30
C ALA A 38 4.77 6.45 3.55
N LEU A 39 6.09 6.61 3.52
CA LEU A 39 6.95 6.36 4.68
C LEU A 39 6.65 7.32 5.84
N MET A 40 6.49 8.61 5.56
CA MET A 40 6.16 9.61 6.58
C MET A 40 4.77 9.39 7.18
N MET A 41 3.79 8.95 6.39
CA MET A 41 2.47 8.56 6.91
C MET A 41 2.56 7.39 7.88
N GLY A 42 3.41 6.40 7.59
CA GLY A 42 3.67 5.30 8.52
C GLY A 42 4.42 5.75 9.78
N ALA A 43 5.43 6.61 9.61
CA ALA A 43 6.22 7.14 10.72
C ALA A 43 5.39 8.03 11.66
N ALA A 44 4.35 8.69 11.16
CA ALA A 44 3.45 9.50 11.98
C ALA A 44 2.68 8.68 13.05
N TYR A 45 2.59 7.37 12.88
CA TYR A 45 2.01 6.46 13.88
C TYR A 45 3.04 5.94 14.91
N MET A 46 4.35 6.20 14.71
CA MET A 46 5.37 5.80 15.67
C MET A 46 5.36 6.77 16.85
N MET A 47 4.61 6.43 17.89
CA MET A 47 4.47 7.24 19.09
C MET A 47 4.60 6.37 20.36
N ASP A 48 5.25 6.91 21.38
CA ASP A 48 5.58 6.17 22.60
C ASP A 48 4.34 5.85 23.46
N THR A 49 3.25 6.58 23.26
CA THR A 49 1.99 6.37 24.00
C THR A 49 1.22 5.12 23.54
N ILE A 50 1.46 4.64 22.33
CA ILE A 50 0.85 3.43 21.77
C ILE A 50 1.97 2.50 21.32
N VAL A 51 2.42 1.66 22.23
CA VAL A 51 3.61 0.81 22.04
C VAL A 51 3.48 -0.11 20.83
N SER A 52 2.27 -0.62 20.56
CA SER A 52 1.98 -1.49 19.41
C SER A 52 2.16 -0.81 18.05
N TRP A 53 2.11 0.52 18.00
CA TRP A 53 2.31 1.32 16.79
C TRP A 53 3.74 1.82 16.62
N ASN A 54 4.50 1.88 17.72
CA ASN A 54 5.89 2.35 17.70
C ASN A 54 6.84 1.26 17.17
N THR A 55 6.62 0.83 15.94
CA THR A 55 7.40 -0.20 15.29
C THR A 55 7.75 0.20 13.84
N PRO A 56 8.91 -0.21 13.31
CA PRO A 56 9.27 0.05 11.92
C PRO A 56 8.36 -0.69 10.91
N ALA A 57 7.50 -1.60 11.38
CA ALA A 57 6.51 -2.27 10.55
C ALA A 57 5.47 -1.29 9.97
N GLY A 58 5.11 -0.23 10.69
CA GLY A 58 4.15 0.77 10.25
C GLY A 58 4.54 1.47 8.93
N PRO A 59 5.72 2.12 8.86
CA PRO A 59 6.21 2.70 7.60
C PRO A 59 6.33 1.67 6.46
N ALA A 60 6.80 0.45 6.74
CA ALA A 60 6.91 -0.61 5.74
C ALA A 60 5.54 -1.02 5.18
N GLN A 61 4.52 -1.16 6.05
CA GLN A 61 3.15 -1.43 5.63
C GLN A 61 2.60 -0.34 4.72
N MET A 62 2.75 0.93 5.11
CA MET A 62 2.26 2.08 4.32
C MET A 62 2.88 2.12 2.94
N LEU A 63 4.19 1.91 2.85
CA LEU A 63 4.87 1.80 1.56
C LEU A 63 4.33 0.61 0.76
N GLY A 64 4.19 -0.56 1.39
CA GLY A 64 3.64 -1.76 0.75
C GLY A 64 2.25 -1.54 0.18
N PHE A 65 1.36 -0.92 0.93
CA PHE A 65 0.00 -0.60 0.50
C PHE A 65 -0.02 0.41 -0.66
N ALA A 66 0.84 1.42 -0.61
CA ALA A 66 0.99 2.38 -1.71
C ALA A 66 1.48 1.70 -3.00
N LEU A 67 2.39 0.74 -2.91
CA LEU A 67 2.90 0.00 -4.06
C LEU A 67 1.84 -0.94 -4.67
N VAL A 68 1.14 -1.75 -3.85
CA VAL A 68 0.10 -2.66 -4.34
C VAL A 68 -1.08 -1.88 -4.92
N GLY A 69 -1.63 -0.95 -4.14
CA GLY A 69 -2.79 -0.16 -4.56
C GLY A 69 -2.48 0.75 -5.75
N GLY A 70 -1.32 1.40 -5.71
CA GLY A 70 -0.85 2.26 -6.80
C GLY A 70 -0.65 1.50 -8.11
N MET A 71 -0.08 0.30 -8.07
CA MET A 71 0.08 -0.53 -9.27
C MET A 71 -1.25 -1.04 -9.79
N ALA A 72 -2.15 -1.52 -8.94
CA ALA A 72 -3.47 -1.99 -9.36
C ALA A 72 -4.27 -0.88 -10.08
N ILE A 73 -4.34 0.32 -9.48
CA ILE A 73 -5.01 1.49 -10.05
C ILE A 73 -4.27 1.98 -11.31
N GLY A 74 -2.93 1.99 -11.30
CA GLY A 74 -2.13 2.40 -12.45
C GLY A 74 -2.37 1.51 -13.68
N VAL A 75 -2.44 0.19 -13.48
CA VAL A 75 -2.77 -0.77 -14.55
C VAL A 75 -4.22 -0.60 -15.03
N LEU A 76 -5.15 -0.30 -14.14
CA LEU A 76 -6.54 -0.02 -14.50
C LEU A 76 -6.63 1.21 -15.41
N ILE A 77 -5.97 2.31 -15.03
CA ILE A 77 -5.98 3.56 -15.81
C ILE A 77 -5.32 3.38 -17.18
N THR A 78 -4.17 2.69 -17.23
CA THR A 78 -3.47 2.42 -18.51
C THR A 78 -4.29 1.52 -19.42
N SER A 79 -4.98 0.52 -18.87
CA SER A 79 -5.90 -0.35 -19.62
C SER A 79 -7.10 0.41 -20.19
N GLN A 80 -7.65 1.36 -19.43
CA GLN A 80 -8.73 2.26 -19.94
C GLN A 80 -8.26 3.18 -21.04
N ALA A 81 -7.02 3.70 -20.94
CA ALA A 81 -6.43 4.56 -21.95
C ALA A 81 -6.02 3.81 -23.23
N GLY A 82 -6.25 2.51 -23.32
CA GLY A 82 -5.87 1.67 -24.47
C GLY A 82 -4.35 1.52 -24.64
N VAL A 83 -3.57 1.81 -23.61
CA VAL A 83 -2.12 1.65 -23.62
C VAL A 83 -1.78 0.19 -23.37
N ASP A 84 -0.97 -0.40 -24.25
CA ASP A 84 -0.50 -1.77 -24.09
C ASP A 84 0.49 -1.88 -22.94
N ALA A 85 0.02 -2.31 -21.78
CA ALA A 85 0.81 -2.49 -20.58
C ALA A 85 1.68 -3.76 -20.62
N THR A 86 1.49 -4.64 -21.64
CA THR A 86 2.27 -5.89 -21.76
C THR A 86 3.63 -5.65 -22.39
N SER A 87 3.82 -4.52 -23.07
CA SER A 87 5.03 -4.22 -23.83
C SER A 87 6.11 -3.58 -22.96
N GLY A 88 7.35 -4.08 -23.06
CA GLY A 88 8.56 -3.46 -22.54
C GLY A 88 8.77 -3.58 -21.03
N SER A 89 9.55 -2.65 -20.48
CA SER A 89 9.97 -2.63 -19.08
C SER A 89 8.84 -2.36 -18.07
N PHE A 90 7.73 -1.75 -18.51
CA PHE A 90 6.61 -1.41 -17.63
C PHE A 90 5.95 -2.66 -17.04
N GLY A 91 5.67 -3.67 -17.85
CA GLY A 91 5.08 -4.93 -17.39
C GLY A 91 5.93 -5.62 -16.33
N THR A 92 7.25 -5.77 -16.61
CA THR A 92 8.18 -6.42 -15.67
C THR A 92 8.34 -5.59 -14.39
N ALA A 93 8.57 -4.28 -14.52
CA ALA A 93 8.69 -3.39 -13.36
C ALA A 93 7.41 -3.40 -12.50
N GLY A 94 6.24 -3.37 -13.13
CA GLY A 94 4.95 -3.42 -12.45
C GLY A 94 4.74 -4.70 -11.65
N MET A 95 5.15 -5.85 -12.20
CA MET A 95 5.11 -7.13 -11.47
C MET A 95 6.01 -7.12 -10.24
N VAL A 96 7.25 -6.62 -10.38
CA VAL A 96 8.22 -6.52 -9.26
C VAL A 96 7.71 -5.57 -8.18
N VAL A 97 7.22 -4.39 -8.58
CA VAL A 97 6.69 -3.39 -7.64
C VAL A 97 5.47 -3.94 -6.90
N SER A 98 4.56 -4.64 -7.59
CA SER A 98 3.38 -5.26 -6.97
C SER A 98 3.76 -6.34 -5.97
N ALA A 99 4.72 -7.21 -6.32
CA ALA A 99 5.21 -8.26 -5.44
C ALA A 99 5.92 -7.67 -4.20
N ALA A 100 6.80 -6.67 -4.40
CA ALA A 100 7.44 -5.95 -3.30
C ALA A 100 6.41 -5.29 -2.38
N GLY A 101 5.34 -4.74 -2.95
CA GLY A 101 4.24 -4.15 -2.20
C GLY A 101 3.53 -5.16 -1.29
N VAL A 102 3.27 -6.39 -1.76
CA VAL A 102 2.69 -7.46 -0.92
C VAL A 102 3.65 -7.87 0.18
N VAL A 103 4.93 -8.06 -0.13
CA VAL A 103 5.93 -8.44 0.87
C VAL A 103 6.02 -7.39 1.99
N LEU A 104 6.07 -6.11 1.63
CA LEU A 104 6.13 -5.03 2.61
C LEU A 104 4.80 -4.84 3.35
N GLY A 105 3.67 -4.87 2.66
CA GLY A 105 2.35 -4.64 3.26
C GLY A 105 1.89 -5.80 4.13
N ALA A 106 1.78 -7.00 3.57
CA ALA A 106 1.35 -8.18 4.30
C ALA A 106 2.43 -8.69 5.28
N GLY A 107 3.71 -8.66 4.87
CA GLY A 107 4.83 -9.01 5.74
C GLY A 107 4.96 -8.05 6.93
N GLY A 108 4.84 -6.74 6.69
CA GLY A 108 4.82 -5.74 7.76
C GLY A 108 3.65 -5.96 8.74
N LEU A 109 2.46 -6.31 8.24
CA LEU A 109 1.31 -6.63 9.09
C LEU A 109 1.56 -7.89 9.94
N ALA A 110 2.17 -8.93 9.36
CA ALA A 110 2.55 -10.13 10.09
C ALA A 110 3.61 -9.85 11.18
N VAL A 111 4.64 -9.06 10.85
CA VAL A 111 5.66 -8.64 11.82
C VAL A 111 5.03 -7.85 12.96
N GLN A 112 4.12 -6.93 12.66
CA GLN A 112 3.39 -6.18 13.68
C GLN A 112 2.58 -7.11 14.59
N ALA A 113 1.80 -8.04 14.04
CA ALA A 113 1.01 -8.99 14.82
C ALA A 113 1.90 -9.85 15.74
N MET A 114 3.04 -10.33 15.24
CA MET A 114 4.01 -11.07 16.06
C MET A 114 4.61 -10.20 17.18
N THR A 115 4.94 -8.96 16.89
CA THR A 115 5.49 -8.02 17.88
C THR A 115 4.46 -7.71 18.96
N VAL A 116 3.21 -7.39 18.56
CA VAL A 116 2.12 -7.09 19.49
C VAL A 116 1.76 -8.29 20.35
N SER A 117 1.78 -9.52 19.81
CA SER A 117 1.47 -10.72 20.59
C SER A 117 2.37 -10.96 21.80
N GLY A 118 3.60 -10.44 21.76
CA GLY A 118 4.57 -10.48 22.86
C GLY A 118 4.43 -9.35 23.88
N MET A 119 3.52 -8.39 23.65
CA MET A 119 3.30 -7.25 24.52
C MET A 119 2.13 -7.48 25.49
N ALA A 120 2.11 -6.78 26.61
CA ALA A 120 0.98 -6.73 27.53
C ALA A 120 0.97 -5.40 28.28
N ASN A 121 -0.21 -4.97 28.68
CA ASN A 121 -0.38 -3.91 29.67
C ASN A 121 -1.17 -4.45 30.89
N ALA A 122 -1.52 -3.58 31.84
CA ALA A 122 -2.23 -3.97 33.06
C ALA A 122 -3.65 -4.53 32.82
N ILE A 123 -4.24 -4.31 31.63
CA ILE A 123 -5.64 -4.57 31.33
C ILE A 123 -5.80 -5.71 30.32
N VAL A 124 -4.96 -5.74 29.25
CA VAL A 124 -5.10 -6.65 28.13
C VAL A 124 -3.74 -7.17 27.65
N THR A 125 -3.73 -8.39 27.15
CA THR A 125 -2.56 -8.98 26.49
C THR A 125 -2.62 -8.74 24.98
N GLY A 126 -1.48 -8.49 24.35
CA GLY A 126 -1.40 -8.34 22.91
C GLY A 126 -1.80 -9.60 22.15
N SER A 127 -1.61 -10.78 22.76
CA SER A 127 -2.09 -12.04 22.17
C SER A 127 -3.62 -12.10 22.06
N ALA A 128 -4.36 -11.53 23.01
CA ALA A 128 -5.81 -11.42 22.92
C ALA A 128 -6.23 -10.47 21.77
N LEU A 129 -5.59 -9.30 21.66
CA LEU A 129 -5.86 -8.33 20.59
C LEU A 129 -5.54 -8.92 19.20
N VAL A 130 -4.42 -9.63 19.06
CA VAL A 130 -4.08 -10.33 17.80
C VAL A 130 -5.10 -11.43 17.52
N GLY A 131 -5.58 -12.16 18.55
CA GLY A 131 -6.65 -13.14 18.42
C GLY A 131 -7.92 -12.55 17.82
N GLU A 132 -8.37 -11.39 18.32
CA GLU A 132 -9.51 -10.65 17.80
C GLU A 132 -9.30 -10.16 16.36
N ALA A 133 -8.07 -9.72 16.03
CA ALA A 133 -7.71 -9.22 14.71
C ALA A 133 -7.49 -10.33 13.67
N THR A 134 -7.32 -11.60 14.07
CA THR A 134 -6.84 -12.70 13.22
C THR A 134 -7.66 -12.87 11.94
N ALA A 135 -8.98 -12.84 12.04
CA ALA A 135 -9.85 -13.00 10.88
C ALA A 135 -9.67 -11.84 9.87
N VAL A 136 -9.56 -10.62 10.37
CA VAL A 136 -9.38 -9.42 9.54
C VAL A 136 -7.99 -9.41 8.92
N ILE A 137 -6.97 -9.83 9.65
CA ILE A 137 -5.60 -10.00 9.14
C ILE A 137 -5.59 -11.02 7.99
N ALA A 138 -6.23 -12.18 8.18
CA ALA A 138 -6.29 -13.21 7.15
C ALA A 138 -6.98 -12.70 5.87
N VAL A 139 -8.12 -12.03 5.99
CA VAL A 139 -8.81 -11.41 4.85
C VAL A 139 -7.92 -10.37 4.17
N ALA A 140 -7.23 -9.52 4.92
CA ALA A 140 -6.34 -8.51 4.39
C ALA A 140 -5.21 -9.13 3.55
N VAL A 141 -4.53 -10.14 4.11
CA VAL A 141 -3.41 -10.83 3.43
C VAL A 141 -3.89 -11.53 2.16
N VAL A 142 -5.00 -12.28 2.23
CA VAL A 142 -5.56 -12.97 1.05
C VAL A 142 -5.96 -11.96 -0.03
N ALA A 143 -6.61 -10.86 0.34
CA ALA A 143 -7.04 -9.84 -0.61
C ALA A 143 -5.84 -9.14 -1.27
N LEU A 144 -4.77 -8.82 -0.52
CA LEU A 144 -3.55 -8.21 -1.07
C LEU A 144 -2.81 -9.16 -2.03
N ILE A 145 -2.71 -10.44 -1.68
CA ILE A 145 -2.10 -11.46 -2.56
C ILE A 145 -2.95 -11.63 -3.83
N ALA A 146 -4.27 -11.72 -3.70
CA ALA A 146 -5.16 -11.83 -4.85
C ALA A 146 -5.11 -10.58 -5.74
N ALA A 147 -5.03 -9.37 -5.16
CA ALA A 147 -4.84 -8.13 -5.89
C ALA A 147 -3.54 -8.14 -6.70
N CYS A 148 -2.43 -8.58 -6.10
CA CYS A 148 -1.15 -8.72 -6.78
C CYS A 148 -1.26 -9.74 -7.93
N ALA A 149 -1.83 -10.91 -7.70
CA ALA A 149 -2.00 -11.94 -8.71
C ALA A 149 -2.84 -11.42 -9.91
N CYS A 150 -3.97 -10.76 -9.64
CA CYS A 150 -4.80 -10.14 -10.67
C CYS A 150 -4.04 -9.04 -11.43
N THR A 151 -3.25 -8.20 -10.74
CA THR A 151 -2.41 -7.17 -11.37
C THR A 151 -1.37 -7.80 -12.30
N VAL A 152 -0.66 -8.84 -11.84
CA VAL A 152 0.34 -9.57 -12.64
C VAL A 152 -0.28 -10.21 -13.88
N VAL A 153 -1.46 -10.83 -13.75
CA VAL A 153 -2.16 -11.42 -14.88
C VAL A 153 -2.67 -10.35 -15.85
N ALA A 154 -3.17 -9.21 -15.33
CA ALA A 154 -3.60 -8.07 -16.14
C ALA A 154 -2.45 -7.51 -16.97
N LEU A 155 -1.26 -7.36 -16.37
CA LEU A 155 -0.03 -6.91 -17.05
C LEU A 155 0.45 -7.87 -18.14
N ARG A 156 0.02 -9.13 -18.15
CA ARG A 156 0.38 -10.13 -19.17
C ARG A 156 -0.68 -10.29 -20.26
N ARG A 157 -1.82 -9.61 -20.16
CA ARG A 157 -2.94 -9.74 -21.12
C ARG A 157 -3.21 -8.42 -21.83
N LYS A 158 -3.38 -8.48 -23.17
CA LYS A 158 -3.73 -7.29 -23.97
C LYS A 158 -5.05 -6.64 -23.54
N ASN A 159 -6.02 -7.43 -23.07
CA ASN A 159 -7.32 -6.95 -22.58
C ASN A 159 -7.45 -7.23 -21.07
N GLY A 160 -6.60 -6.61 -20.26
CA GLY A 160 -6.54 -6.83 -18.83
C GLY A 160 -7.50 -5.99 -17.99
N PHE A 161 -8.38 -5.16 -18.58
CA PHE A 161 -9.21 -4.19 -17.86
C PHE A 161 -10.03 -4.81 -16.71
N GLY A 162 -10.78 -5.89 -16.96
CA GLY A 162 -11.59 -6.55 -15.93
C GLY A 162 -10.77 -7.06 -14.76
N LEU A 163 -9.57 -7.63 -15.05
CA LEU A 163 -8.65 -8.09 -14.01
C LEU A 163 -8.01 -6.93 -13.25
N ALA A 164 -7.69 -5.82 -13.92
CA ALA A 164 -7.17 -4.62 -13.29
C ALA A 164 -8.21 -3.95 -12.39
N ALA A 165 -9.48 -3.92 -12.80
CA ALA A 165 -10.59 -3.45 -11.98
C ALA A 165 -10.76 -4.33 -10.73
N LEU A 166 -10.78 -5.65 -10.89
CA LEU A 166 -10.84 -6.59 -9.76
C LEU A 166 -9.63 -6.42 -8.83
N ALA A 167 -8.43 -6.29 -9.38
CA ALA A 167 -7.21 -6.05 -8.60
C ALA A 167 -7.32 -4.76 -7.77
N SER A 168 -7.86 -3.69 -8.34
CA SER A 168 -8.04 -2.41 -7.63
C SER A 168 -9.02 -2.54 -6.46
N VAL A 169 -10.15 -3.22 -6.68
CA VAL A 169 -11.13 -3.46 -5.61
C VAL A 169 -10.54 -4.33 -4.50
N LEU A 170 -9.84 -5.42 -4.87
CA LEU A 170 -9.19 -6.30 -3.89
C LEU A 170 -8.07 -5.58 -3.12
N ALA A 171 -7.28 -4.74 -3.80
CA ALA A 171 -6.24 -3.95 -3.14
C ALA A 171 -6.85 -2.98 -2.11
N LEU A 172 -7.90 -2.24 -2.48
CA LEU A 172 -8.57 -1.31 -1.58
C LEU A 172 -9.21 -2.05 -0.39
N ALA A 173 -9.90 -3.15 -0.64
CA ALA A 173 -10.50 -3.98 0.43
C ALA A 173 -9.42 -4.55 1.36
N GLY A 174 -8.33 -5.09 0.80
CA GLY A 174 -7.20 -5.62 1.58
C GLY A 174 -6.51 -4.55 2.43
N ILE A 175 -6.28 -3.36 1.88
CA ILE A 175 -5.71 -2.22 2.61
C ILE A 175 -6.65 -1.78 3.72
N LEU A 176 -7.95 -1.69 3.47
CA LEU A 176 -8.95 -1.32 4.47
C LEU A 176 -8.97 -2.33 5.63
N CYS A 177 -9.01 -3.63 5.32
CA CYS A 177 -8.95 -4.68 6.33
C CYS A 177 -7.62 -4.63 7.12
N ALA A 178 -6.48 -4.41 6.45
CA ALA A 178 -5.19 -4.28 7.13
C ALA A 178 -5.18 -3.07 8.08
N ARG A 179 -5.80 -1.96 7.70
CA ARG A 179 -5.94 -0.78 8.58
C ARG A 179 -6.87 -1.05 9.76
N LEU A 180 -7.98 -1.77 9.54
CA LEU A 180 -8.86 -2.20 10.64
C LEU A 180 -8.09 -3.09 11.63
N ALA A 181 -7.35 -4.09 11.14
CA ALA A 181 -6.52 -4.94 11.99
C ALA A 181 -5.48 -4.13 12.78
N PHE A 182 -4.84 -3.14 12.13
CA PHE A 182 -3.88 -2.23 12.77
C PHE A 182 -4.51 -1.50 13.97
N TYR A 183 -5.75 -1.02 13.84
CA TYR A 183 -6.45 -0.34 14.95
C TYR A 183 -6.97 -1.31 16.01
N VAL A 184 -7.42 -2.50 15.65
CA VAL A 184 -7.85 -3.54 16.62
C VAL A 184 -6.66 -3.96 17.51
N MET A 185 -5.45 -3.99 16.95
CA MET A 185 -4.21 -4.31 17.68
C MET A 185 -3.64 -3.12 18.47
N GLU A 186 -4.43 -2.08 18.77
CA GLU A 186 -3.96 -0.95 19.58
C GLU A 186 -3.69 -1.37 21.02
N LEU A 187 -2.44 -1.21 21.44
CA LEU A 187 -2.02 -1.42 22.83
C LEU A 187 -1.39 -0.13 23.35
N SER A 188 -2.14 0.64 24.12
CA SER A 188 -1.64 1.84 24.80
C SER A 188 -0.85 1.46 26.04
N VAL A 189 0.00 2.37 26.53
CA VAL A 189 0.81 2.17 27.76
C VAL A 189 -0.04 1.97 29.03
N GLY A 190 -1.37 2.09 28.93
CA GLY A 190 -2.30 1.92 30.05
C GLY A 190 -1.99 2.90 31.16
N LEU A 191 -2.70 4.02 31.21
CA LEU A 191 -2.72 4.82 32.43
C LEU A 191 -3.44 3.96 33.46
N ALA A 192 -2.68 3.39 34.41
CA ALA A 192 -3.25 2.89 35.65
C ALA A 192 -3.81 4.13 36.37
N CYS A 193 -5.11 4.34 36.26
CA CYS A 193 -5.83 5.29 37.12
C CYS A 193 -6.14 4.63 38.43
#